data_917985faa15eb17054fb700a49631c3d
#
_entry.id   917985faa15eb17054fb700a49631c3d
#
_cell.length_a   1.000
_cell.length_b   1.000
_cell.length_c   1.000
_cell.angle_alpha   90.00
_cell.angle_beta   90.00
_cell.angle_gamma   90.00
#
_symmetry.space_group_name_H-M   'P 1'
#
loop_
_entity.id
_entity.type
_entity.pdbx_description
1 polymer ?
#
loop_
_entity_poly.entity_id
_entity_poly.type
_entity_poly.pdbx_seq_one_letter_code
_entity_poly.pdbx_strand_id
1 'polypeptide(L)'
;MLRKHLLFLSLAVVGLAGCNQHSASLLPRREDGVAAGEIGSRLPDFSAEDLRGHKISSVDLHGKVVLIDFWATWCQPCKKEMPGYQKLVDKYGSRGFAVVGLKFDTMRDVEDPIRFAEKLGVRYPLAIATDDVKQKFGGIEGLPTTLLYDRQGILRKKVIGFEYTDVIESELRPLL
;
A
#
# COMPACT_ATOMS: atom_id res chain seq x y z
N MET A 1 -86.81 -6.58 5.30
CA MET A 1 -85.94 -5.43 5.09
C MET A 1 -84.49 -5.92 5.30
N LEU A 2 -83.80 -6.15 4.20
CA LEU A 2 -82.55 -6.93 4.22
C LEU A 2 -81.41 -5.94 3.84
N ARG A 3 -80.48 -5.66 4.79
CA ARG A 3 -79.36 -4.79 4.58
C ARG A 3 -78.13 -5.64 4.32
N LYS A 4 -77.66 -5.61 3.04
CA LYS A 4 -76.45 -6.29 2.59
C LYS A 4 -75.24 -5.49 3.04
N HIS A 5 -74.34 -6.09 3.82
CA HIS A 5 -73.00 -5.57 4.09
C HIS A 5 -72.02 -6.11 3.05
N LEU A 6 -71.47 -5.21 2.22
CA LEU A 6 -70.32 -5.52 1.34
C LEU A 6 -69.04 -5.48 2.19
N LEU A 7 -68.37 -6.63 2.28
CA LEU A 7 -67.01 -6.70 2.75
C LEU A 7 -66.03 -6.37 1.63
N PHE A 8 -65.31 -5.27 1.78
CA PHE A 8 -64.16 -4.96 0.93
C PHE A 8 -62.94 -5.72 1.42
N LEU A 9 -62.47 -6.68 0.60
CA LEU A 9 -61.23 -7.39 0.81
C LEU A 9 -60.09 -6.58 0.25
N SER A 10 -59.32 -5.90 1.11
CA SER A 10 -58.10 -5.20 0.71
C SER A 10 -56.95 -6.20 0.56
N LEU A 11 -56.50 -6.45 -0.68
CA LEU A 11 -55.30 -7.21 -0.98
C LEU A 11 -54.08 -6.31 -0.72
N ALA A 12 -53.34 -6.57 0.35
CA ALA A 12 -52.04 -5.95 0.60
C ALA A 12 -50.98 -6.68 -0.24
N VAL A 13 -50.51 -5.98 -1.30
CA VAL A 13 -49.34 -6.44 -2.06
C VAL A 13 -48.08 -6.11 -1.22
N VAL A 14 -47.47 -7.12 -0.61
CA VAL A 14 -46.15 -7.01 0.02
C VAL A 14 -45.11 -7.02 -1.08
N GLY A 15 -44.62 -5.85 -1.43
CA GLY A 15 -43.43 -5.69 -2.31
C GLY A 15 -42.16 -6.15 -1.58
N LEU A 16 -41.61 -7.29 -1.99
CA LEU A 16 -40.26 -7.72 -1.62
C LEU A 16 -39.26 -6.78 -2.30
N ALA A 17 -38.86 -5.71 -1.61
CA ALA A 17 -37.68 -4.93 -1.98
C ALA A 17 -36.44 -5.77 -1.66
N GLY A 18 -35.89 -6.43 -2.68
CA GLY A 18 -34.61 -7.10 -2.61
C GLY A 18 -33.50 -6.07 -2.36
N CYS A 19 -33.06 -5.93 -1.13
CA CYS A 19 -31.82 -5.22 -0.83
C CYS A 19 -30.65 -6.06 -1.35
N ASN A 20 -30.22 -5.72 -2.57
CA ASN A 20 -28.95 -6.19 -3.09
C ASN A 20 -27.85 -5.41 -2.34
N GLN A 21 -27.49 -5.88 -1.14
CA GLN A 21 -26.33 -5.37 -0.42
C GLN A 21 -25.08 -5.90 -1.12
N HIS A 22 -24.59 -5.12 -2.07
CA HIS A 22 -23.21 -5.24 -2.50
C HIS A 22 -22.35 -5.04 -1.26
N SER A 23 -21.64 -6.09 -0.87
CA SER A 23 -20.63 -6.04 0.19
C SER A 23 -19.58 -5.01 -0.24
N ALA A 24 -19.79 -3.75 0.15
CA ALA A 24 -18.82 -2.71 -0.02
C ALA A 24 -17.58 -3.10 0.79
N SER A 25 -16.46 -3.20 0.10
CA SER A 25 -15.13 -3.43 0.63
C SER A 25 -14.92 -2.70 1.96
N LEU A 26 -14.58 -3.45 3.02
CA LEU A 26 -14.30 -2.95 4.37
C LEU A 26 -12.94 -2.20 4.48
N LEU A 27 -12.37 -1.74 3.35
CA LEU A 27 -11.17 -0.93 3.40
C LEU A 27 -11.51 0.46 3.96
N PRO A 28 -10.69 0.99 4.88
CA PRO A 28 -10.91 2.31 5.47
C PRO A 28 -10.86 3.38 4.38
N ARG A 29 -12.01 3.95 4.07
CA ARG A 29 -12.12 5.08 3.15
C ARG A 29 -11.70 6.34 3.89
N ARG A 30 -10.67 7.02 3.39
CA ARG A 30 -10.21 8.30 3.92
C ARG A 30 -11.13 9.45 3.47
N GLU A 31 -10.98 10.62 4.12
CA GLU A 31 -11.80 11.83 3.88
C GLU A 31 -11.75 12.34 2.44
N ASP A 32 -10.71 12.01 1.67
CA ASP A 32 -10.55 12.32 0.24
C ASP A 32 -11.35 11.40 -0.71
N GLY A 33 -12.02 10.40 -0.18
CA GLY A 33 -12.84 9.46 -0.96
C GLY A 33 -12.06 8.40 -1.77
N VAL A 34 -10.73 8.44 -1.76
CA VAL A 34 -9.87 7.46 -2.44
C VAL A 34 -9.51 6.34 -1.48
N ALA A 35 -9.64 5.08 -1.91
CA ALA A 35 -9.27 3.93 -1.10
C ALA A 35 -7.76 3.91 -0.84
N ALA A 36 -7.35 3.43 0.34
CA ALA A 36 -5.94 3.29 0.67
C ALA A 36 -5.22 2.39 -0.34
N GLY A 37 -4.01 2.79 -0.76
CA GLY A 37 -3.21 2.06 -1.75
C GLY A 37 -3.65 2.19 -3.20
N GLU A 38 -4.66 3.02 -3.50
CA GLU A 38 -5.05 3.38 -4.86
C GLU A 38 -4.39 4.68 -5.31
N ILE A 39 -4.19 4.84 -6.64
CA ILE A 39 -3.60 6.07 -7.21
C ILE A 39 -4.43 7.28 -6.76
N GLY A 40 -3.74 8.31 -6.25
CA GLY A 40 -4.36 9.49 -5.66
C GLY A 40 -4.57 9.40 -4.14
N SER A 41 -4.43 8.22 -3.52
CA SER A 41 -4.48 8.10 -2.07
C SER A 41 -3.27 8.74 -1.38
N ARG A 42 -3.42 9.12 -0.11
CA ARG A 42 -2.32 9.68 0.68
C ARG A 42 -1.44 8.59 1.27
N LEU A 43 -0.15 8.91 1.43
CA LEU A 43 0.76 8.12 2.27
C LEU A 43 0.13 7.96 3.66
N PRO A 44 -0.11 6.72 4.11
CA PRO A 44 -0.75 6.49 5.41
C PRO A 44 0.15 6.89 6.57
N ASP A 45 -0.45 7.24 7.69
CA ASP A 45 0.29 7.41 8.94
C ASP A 45 0.72 6.05 9.47
N PHE A 46 2.03 5.85 9.52
CA PHE A 46 2.63 4.65 10.08
C PHE A 46 3.87 4.98 10.90
N SER A 47 4.20 4.08 11.80
CA SER A 47 5.46 4.06 12.53
C SER A 47 5.90 2.61 12.64
N ALA A 48 7.16 2.35 12.37
CA ALA A 48 7.79 1.04 12.47
C ALA A 48 9.19 1.18 13.04
N GLU A 49 9.71 0.12 13.60
CA GLU A 49 11.12 -0.01 13.91
C GLU A 49 11.81 -0.70 12.73
N ASP A 50 12.90 -0.12 12.26
CA ASP A 50 13.67 -0.77 11.21
C ASP A 50 14.42 -2.00 11.77
N LEU A 51 14.91 -2.83 10.86
CA LEU A 51 15.63 -4.07 11.24
C LEU A 51 16.94 -3.82 12.01
N ARG A 52 17.37 -2.56 12.14
CA ARG A 52 18.56 -2.12 12.89
C ARG A 52 18.20 -1.38 14.18
N GLY A 53 16.92 -1.33 14.56
CA GLY A 53 16.44 -0.73 15.79
C GLY A 53 16.15 0.79 15.70
N HIS A 54 16.18 1.39 14.50
CA HIS A 54 15.85 2.81 14.33
C HIS A 54 14.35 2.98 14.09
N LYS A 55 13.78 4.03 14.64
CA LYS A 55 12.40 4.38 14.39
C LYS A 55 12.25 5.03 13.01
N ILE A 56 11.29 4.56 12.23
CA ILE A 56 10.86 5.15 10.97
C ILE A 56 9.39 5.54 11.11
N SER A 57 9.01 6.72 10.61
CA SER A 57 7.61 7.14 10.60
C SER A 57 7.26 7.90 9.31
N SER A 58 5.96 7.95 8.98
CA SER A 58 5.46 8.76 7.86
C SER A 58 5.82 10.25 8.03
N VAL A 59 5.94 10.73 9.27
CA VAL A 59 6.32 12.13 9.58
C VAL A 59 7.73 12.45 9.05
N ASP A 60 8.68 11.51 9.15
CA ASP A 60 10.06 11.68 8.67
C ASP A 60 10.15 11.75 7.14
N LEU A 61 9.06 11.36 6.46
CA LEU A 61 8.94 11.32 5.01
C LEU A 61 8.22 12.52 4.41
N HIS A 62 7.69 13.42 5.24
CA HIS A 62 6.97 14.61 4.75
C HIS A 62 7.85 15.47 3.86
N GLY A 63 7.29 15.96 2.75
CA GLY A 63 7.98 16.82 1.77
C GLY A 63 8.99 16.09 0.88
N LYS A 64 9.15 14.78 1.04
CA LYS A 64 9.99 13.94 0.19
C LYS A 64 9.16 13.22 -0.87
N VAL A 65 9.78 12.88 -1.98
CA VAL A 65 9.28 11.84 -2.88
C VAL A 65 9.66 10.50 -2.26
N VAL A 66 8.67 9.63 -2.05
CA VAL A 66 8.84 8.42 -1.25
C VAL A 66 8.50 7.19 -2.08
N LEU A 67 9.40 6.22 -2.09
CA LEU A 67 9.13 4.89 -2.60
C LEU A 67 8.99 3.92 -1.43
N ILE A 68 7.83 3.30 -1.32
CA ILE A 68 7.57 2.18 -0.40
C ILE A 68 7.67 0.89 -1.19
N ASP A 69 8.53 -0.01 -0.74
CA ASP A 69 8.77 -1.31 -1.36
C ASP A 69 8.38 -2.45 -0.41
N PHE A 70 7.37 -3.22 -0.78
CA PHE A 70 7.00 -4.43 -0.04
C PHE A 70 7.75 -5.64 -0.60
N TRP A 71 8.54 -6.29 0.24
CA TRP A 71 9.47 -7.33 -0.16
C TRP A 71 9.57 -8.51 0.82
N ALA A 72 10.28 -9.58 0.42
CA ALA A 72 10.63 -10.70 1.30
C ALA A 72 11.95 -11.35 0.84
N THR A 73 12.65 -12.06 1.74
CA THR A 73 13.92 -12.71 1.43
C THR A 73 13.79 -13.85 0.40
N TRP A 74 12.64 -14.50 0.34
CA TRP A 74 12.31 -15.54 -0.66
C TRP A 74 11.81 -14.99 -1.99
N CYS A 75 11.55 -13.68 -2.10
CA CYS A 75 11.03 -13.04 -3.31
C CYS A 75 12.16 -12.77 -4.30
N GLN A 76 12.29 -13.59 -5.33
CA GLN A 76 13.35 -13.45 -6.34
C GLN A 76 13.26 -12.16 -7.17
N PRO A 77 12.06 -11.68 -7.59
CA PRO A 77 11.95 -10.38 -8.25
C PRO A 77 12.38 -9.22 -7.35
N CYS A 78 12.04 -9.23 -6.05
CA CYS A 78 12.46 -8.22 -5.07
C CYS A 78 13.98 -8.10 -5.01
N LYS A 79 14.68 -9.24 -5.00
CA LYS A 79 16.16 -9.31 -5.00
C LYS A 79 16.77 -8.60 -6.21
N LYS A 80 16.08 -8.57 -7.35
CA LYS A 80 16.56 -7.93 -8.58
C LYS A 80 16.39 -6.41 -8.55
N GLU A 81 15.32 -5.90 -7.94
CA GLU A 81 15.02 -4.45 -7.98
C GLU A 81 15.63 -3.66 -6.82
N MET A 82 15.76 -4.25 -5.62
CA MET A 82 16.27 -3.56 -4.44
C MET A 82 17.63 -2.84 -4.64
N PRO A 83 18.64 -3.43 -5.33
CA PRO A 83 19.89 -2.72 -5.64
C PRO A 83 19.68 -1.50 -6.55
N GLY A 84 18.67 -1.56 -7.43
CA GLY A 84 18.28 -0.43 -8.28
C GLY A 84 17.72 0.72 -7.44
N TYR A 85 16.86 0.43 -6.48
CA TYR A 85 16.31 1.44 -5.56
C TYR A 85 17.42 2.08 -4.70
N GLN A 86 18.42 1.31 -4.27
CA GLN A 86 19.58 1.89 -3.59
C GLN A 86 20.34 2.88 -4.48
N LYS A 87 20.54 2.56 -5.76
CA LYS A 87 21.17 3.52 -6.72
C LYS A 87 20.35 4.79 -6.87
N LEU A 88 19.03 4.70 -6.87
CA LEU A 88 18.14 5.87 -6.90
C LEU A 88 18.27 6.72 -5.63
N VAL A 89 18.38 6.09 -4.45
CA VAL A 89 18.68 6.80 -3.19
C VAL A 89 20.02 7.50 -3.25
N ASP A 90 21.07 6.83 -3.70
CA ASP A 90 22.41 7.41 -3.82
C ASP A 90 22.42 8.62 -4.80
N LYS A 91 21.61 8.57 -5.86
CA LYS A 91 21.52 9.62 -6.89
C LYS A 91 20.62 10.78 -6.50
N TYR A 92 19.50 10.53 -5.84
CA TYR A 92 18.42 11.50 -5.62
C TYR A 92 18.11 11.80 -4.16
N GLY A 93 18.76 11.13 -3.20
CA GLY A 93 18.52 11.33 -1.78
C GLY A 93 18.73 12.78 -1.34
N SER A 94 19.79 13.44 -1.82
CA SER A 94 20.07 14.87 -1.55
C SER A 94 19.01 15.81 -2.14
N ARG A 95 18.23 15.33 -3.11
CA ARG A 95 17.11 16.05 -3.71
C ARG A 95 15.77 15.75 -3.06
N GLY A 96 15.76 15.04 -1.93
CA GLY A 96 14.55 14.72 -1.18
C GLY A 96 13.83 13.46 -1.65
N PHE A 97 14.54 12.48 -2.22
CA PHE A 97 14.01 11.13 -2.46
C PHE A 97 14.34 10.20 -1.31
N ALA A 98 13.39 9.37 -0.91
CA ALA A 98 13.58 8.36 0.12
C ALA A 98 12.95 7.03 -0.30
N VAL A 99 13.56 5.93 0.15
CA VAL A 99 13.00 4.58 0.02
C VAL A 99 12.82 3.98 1.41
N VAL A 100 11.71 3.28 1.62
CA VAL A 100 11.47 2.44 2.80
C VAL A 100 11.05 1.07 2.32
N GLY A 101 11.81 0.06 2.69
CA GLY A 101 11.45 -1.34 2.43
C GLY A 101 10.63 -1.90 3.59
N LEU A 102 9.44 -2.38 3.28
CA LEU A 102 8.53 -3.02 4.24
C LEU A 102 8.52 -4.53 4.00
N LYS A 103 9.27 -5.26 4.83
CA LYS A 103 9.43 -6.70 4.72
C LYS A 103 8.20 -7.44 5.21
N PHE A 104 7.68 -8.35 4.40
CA PHE A 104 6.74 -9.34 4.89
C PHE A 104 7.42 -10.28 5.87
N ASP A 105 6.90 -10.34 7.08
CA ASP A 105 7.32 -11.33 8.06
C ASP A 105 6.62 -12.66 7.77
N THR A 106 7.38 -13.67 7.39
CA THR A 106 6.85 -14.99 7.04
C THR A 106 7.81 -16.08 7.50
N MET A 107 7.24 -17.26 7.77
CA MET A 107 8.04 -18.47 8.03
C MET A 107 8.81 -19.00 6.79
N ARG A 108 8.72 -18.30 5.64
CA ARG A 108 9.41 -18.64 4.39
C ARG A 108 10.73 -17.91 4.22
N ASP A 109 11.15 -17.12 5.21
CA ASP A 109 12.44 -16.43 5.12
C ASP A 109 13.57 -17.45 4.94
N VAL A 110 14.37 -17.22 3.89
CA VAL A 110 15.46 -18.12 3.51
C VAL A 110 16.78 -17.76 4.19
N GLU A 111 16.87 -16.55 4.73
CA GLU A 111 18.02 -16.04 5.48
C GLU A 111 17.64 -14.82 6.33
N ASP A 112 18.56 -14.44 7.23
CA ASP A 112 18.43 -13.20 8.00
C ASP A 112 18.26 -11.99 7.08
N PRO A 113 17.23 -11.15 7.28
CA PRO A 113 16.90 -10.06 6.36
C PRO A 113 17.94 -8.93 6.34
N ILE A 114 18.71 -8.72 7.41
CA ILE A 114 19.80 -7.73 7.43
C ILE A 114 20.94 -8.23 6.54
N ARG A 115 21.36 -9.48 6.72
CA ARG A 115 22.41 -10.09 5.88
C ARG A 115 22.01 -10.15 4.41
N PHE A 116 20.72 -10.43 4.15
CA PHE A 116 20.16 -10.40 2.78
C PHE A 116 20.34 -9.01 2.16
N ALA A 117 19.93 -7.96 2.86
CA ALA A 117 20.04 -6.58 2.39
C ALA A 117 21.51 -6.16 2.17
N GLU A 118 22.40 -6.53 3.09
CA GLU A 118 23.85 -6.26 3.01
C GLU A 118 24.48 -6.90 1.76
N LYS A 119 24.16 -8.15 1.44
CA LYS A 119 24.61 -8.81 0.21
C LYS A 119 24.16 -8.11 -1.06
N LEU A 120 23.01 -7.42 -1.01
CA LEU A 120 22.48 -6.63 -2.10
C LEU A 120 22.99 -5.18 -2.13
N GLY A 121 23.81 -4.78 -1.14
CA GLY A 121 24.28 -3.41 -0.98
C GLY A 121 23.20 -2.41 -0.59
N VAL A 122 22.09 -2.89 -0.02
CA VAL A 122 20.94 -2.05 0.40
C VAL A 122 21.23 -1.42 1.76
N ARG A 123 21.07 -0.09 1.83
CA ARG A 123 21.30 0.72 3.03
C ARG A 123 20.10 1.58 3.44
N TYR A 124 19.10 1.73 2.57
CA TYR A 124 17.88 2.43 2.95
C TYR A 124 17.13 1.66 4.05
N PRO A 125 16.28 2.35 4.84
CA PRO A 125 15.57 1.73 5.96
C PRO A 125 14.71 0.53 5.55
N LEU A 126 14.79 -0.55 6.33
CA LEU A 126 14.02 -1.77 6.14
C LEU A 126 13.31 -2.11 7.45
N ALA A 127 11.99 -2.21 7.43
CA ALA A 127 11.17 -2.52 8.59
C ALA A 127 10.24 -3.71 8.33
N ILE A 128 9.66 -4.26 9.38
CA ILE A 128 8.64 -5.32 9.26
C ILE A 128 7.30 -4.72 8.86
N ALA A 129 6.70 -5.26 7.81
CA ALA A 129 5.33 -4.98 7.42
C ALA A 129 4.36 -5.76 8.30
N THR A 130 3.98 -5.21 9.46
CA THR A 130 2.93 -5.79 10.29
C THR A 130 1.59 -5.81 9.54
N ASP A 131 0.62 -6.61 9.99
CA ASP A 131 -0.70 -6.64 9.36
C ASP A 131 -1.39 -5.27 9.40
N ASP A 132 -1.23 -4.51 10.49
CA ASP A 132 -1.72 -3.13 10.58
C ASP A 132 -1.09 -2.25 9.50
N VAL A 133 0.23 -2.32 9.32
CA VAL A 133 0.93 -1.56 8.26
C VAL A 133 0.42 -1.96 6.88
N LYS A 134 0.32 -3.26 6.58
CA LYS A 134 -0.20 -3.74 5.30
C LYS A 134 -1.62 -3.22 5.01
N GLN A 135 -2.50 -3.24 6.02
CA GLN A 135 -3.87 -2.72 5.89
C GLN A 135 -3.91 -1.21 5.63
N LYS A 136 -3.04 -0.43 6.28
CA LYS A 136 -2.92 1.02 6.05
C LYS A 136 -2.54 1.37 4.61
N PHE A 137 -1.82 0.49 3.93
CA PHE A 137 -1.47 0.63 2.51
C PHE A 137 -2.50 0.00 1.55
N GLY A 138 -3.69 -0.37 2.06
CA GLY A 138 -4.79 -0.90 1.25
C GLY A 138 -4.78 -2.42 1.06
N GLY A 139 -3.95 -3.11 1.83
CA GLY A 139 -3.68 -4.53 1.63
C GLY A 139 -2.65 -4.76 0.50
N ILE A 140 -1.84 -5.79 0.63
CA ILE A 140 -0.78 -6.10 -0.32
C ILE A 140 -1.04 -7.49 -0.90
N GLU A 141 -1.38 -7.53 -2.18
CA GLU A 141 -1.84 -8.75 -2.87
C GLU A 141 -0.69 -9.63 -3.38
N GLY A 142 0.50 -9.03 -3.59
CA GLY A 142 1.64 -9.75 -4.13
C GLY A 142 2.98 -9.07 -3.85
N LEU A 143 4.08 -9.77 -4.12
CA LEU A 143 5.44 -9.26 -3.97
C LEU A 143 6.23 -9.38 -5.28
N PRO A 144 7.06 -8.36 -5.58
CA PRO A 144 7.13 -7.07 -4.90
C PRO A 144 5.87 -6.24 -5.13
N THR A 145 5.59 -5.31 -4.23
CA THR A 145 4.65 -4.21 -4.48
C THR A 145 5.37 -2.90 -4.20
N THR A 146 5.44 -2.04 -5.21
CA THR A 146 6.12 -0.74 -5.16
C THR A 146 5.10 0.38 -5.26
N LEU A 147 5.16 1.33 -4.31
CA LEU A 147 4.29 2.49 -4.24
C LEU A 147 5.15 3.75 -4.26
N LEU A 148 4.95 4.64 -5.26
CA LEU A 148 5.68 5.90 -5.40
C LEU A 148 4.78 7.08 -5.07
N TYR A 149 5.14 7.83 -4.04
CA TYR A 149 4.42 9.01 -3.54
C TYR A 149 5.19 10.29 -3.90
N ASP A 150 4.46 11.33 -4.24
CA ASP A 150 5.03 12.68 -4.45
C ASP A 150 5.32 13.40 -3.12
N ARG A 151 5.84 14.65 -3.20
CA ARG A 151 6.17 15.48 -2.03
C ARG A 151 4.95 15.83 -1.16
N GLN A 152 3.75 15.81 -1.74
CA GLN A 152 2.49 16.03 -1.04
C GLN A 152 1.96 14.75 -0.38
N GLY A 153 2.70 13.64 -0.53
CA GLY A 153 2.31 12.33 -0.04
C GLY A 153 1.19 11.69 -0.85
N ILE A 154 0.98 12.08 -2.10
CA ILE A 154 -0.04 11.48 -2.97
C ILE A 154 0.57 10.36 -3.79
N LEU A 155 -0.08 9.19 -3.80
CA LEU A 155 0.35 8.03 -4.58
C LEU A 155 0.22 8.31 -6.08
N ARG A 156 1.35 8.25 -6.78
CA ARG A 156 1.46 8.53 -8.23
C ARG A 156 1.65 7.27 -9.05
N LYS A 157 2.28 6.25 -8.49
CA LYS A 157 2.47 4.97 -9.18
C LYS A 157 2.35 3.81 -8.19
N LYS A 158 1.67 2.75 -8.61
CA LYS A 158 1.59 1.45 -7.94
C LYS A 158 2.01 0.38 -8.93
N VAL A 159 2.92 -0.47 -8.53
CA VAL A 159 3.38 -1.62 -9.31
C VAL A 159 3.22 -2.87 -8.46
N ILE A 160 2.59 -3.90 -9.00
CA ILE A 160 2.54 -5.24 -8.41
C ILE A 160 3.36 -6.16 -9.31
N GLY A 161 4.41 -6.74 -8.76
CA GLY A 161 5.42 -7.49 -9.52
C GLY A 161 6.64 -6.63 -9.85
N PHE A 162 7.61 -7.25 -10.52
CA PHE A 162 8.89 -6.63 -10.88
C PHE A 162 8.72 -5.47 -11.87
N GLU A 163 9.43 -4.37 -11.60
CA GLU A 163 9.57 -3.27 -12.54
C GLU A 163 11.06 -2.90 -12.70
N TYR A 164 11.43 -2.45 -13.89
CA TYR A 164 12.79 -1.99 -14.16
C TYR A 164 13.08 -0.65 -13.48
N THR A 165 14.31 -0.51 -12.97
CA THR A 165 14.73 0.70 -12.24
C THR A 165 14.66 1.97 -13.09
N ASP A 166 14.93 1.89 -14.39
CA ASP A 166 14.85 3.02 -15.32
C ASP A 166 13.40 3.49 -15.54
N VAL A 167 12.43 2.57 -15.53
CA VAL A 167 11.00 2.90 -15.56
C VAL A 167 10.61 3.64 -14.28
N ILE A 168 10.99 3.12 -13.11
CA ILE A 168 10.76 3.80 -11.83
C ILE A 168 11.46 5.17 -11.81
N GLU A 169 12.68 5.27 -12.32
CA GLU A 169 13.41 6.54 -12.39
C GLU A 169 12.69 7.57 -13.27
N SER A 170 12.13 7.13 -14.40
CA SER A 170 11.39 8.02 -15.31
C SER A 170 10.16 8.64 -14.65
N GLU A 171 9.45 7.87 -13.79
CA GLU A 171 8.31 8.33 -13.01
C GLU A 171 8.71 9.19 -11.80
N LEU A 172 9.86 8.88 -11.18
CA LEU A 172 10.41 9.62 -10.06
C LEU A 172 10.86 11.04 -10.43
N ARG A 173 11.58 11.18 -11.56
CA ARG A 173 12.24 12.45 -11.96
C ARG A 173 11.31 13.67 -11.99
N PRO A 174 10.10 13.61 -12.56
CA PRO A 174 9.18 14.75 -12.57
C PRO A 174 8.59 15.10 -11.19
N LEU A 175 8.74 14.24 -10.19
CA LEU A 175 8.23 14.46 -8.83
C LEU A 175 9.26 15.16 -7.91
N LEU A 176 10.53 15.21 -8.32
CA LEU A 176 11.64 15.82 -7.59
C LEU A 176 11.66 17.34 -7.82
#